data_862df19c293165f436b39bd39033f3ed
#
_entry.id   862df19c293165f436b39bd39033f3ed
#
_cell.length_a   1.000
_cell.length_b   1.000
_cell.length_c   1.000
_cell.angle_alpha   90.00
_cell.angle_beta   90.00
_cell.angle_gamma   90.00
#
_symmetry.space_group_name_H-M   'P 1'
#
loop_
_entity.id
_entity.type
_entity.pdbx_description
1 polymer ?
#
loop_
_entity_poly.entity_id
_entity_poly.type
_entity_poly.pdbx_seq_one_letter_code
_entity_poly.pdbx_strand_id
1 'polypeptide(L)'
;PDRNGKIFYTSITSLSHISKKSRHQAACSRRWRFIGRTYADSPAENPDQWMMQPMPSRTIGRARFEGVNFLNFIWDKITEWLKGLLVSGILSNLNNLFDSINSKVGEVATIVGQTPQSWNSSIFSMVRSLSDNVMIPIAGIILTLVACMELIQMLIDRNNMHDTDVALIFRWVMKTSIATMLVTNTWNIVMGIFDVAQSVVSKASGVVLADTSIDLSAVLGDLEARLMEMEVGTLFGLWFQSTLMGLIAWALAIAIFVVVYGRMIEIYCAVSIAPIPLATMANREWGQMGQNYLRSLLALGFQAFLIILCVAIYAVLVKTISVDTDIINALWTCIGYTVLLCFTLFKTSSVSKSIFNAH
;
A
#
# COMPACT_ATOMS: atom_id res chain seq x y z
N PRO A 1 -32.53 25.45 -20.53
CA PRO A 1 -31.97 26.58 -21.21
C PRO A 1 -31.42 27.61 -20.25
N ASP A 2 -30.33 28.17 -20.68
CA ASP A 2 -29.71 29.42 -20.37
C ASP A 2 -28.68 29.44 -19.24
N ARG A 3 -27.48 29.57 -19.64
CA ARG A 3 -26.61 30.67 -20.10
C ARG A 3 -26.10 31.57 -18.97
N ASN A 4 -24.77 31.65 -18.91
CA ASN A 4 -23.93 32.76 -18.49
C ASN A 4 -23.57 32.95 -17.01
N GLY A 5 -22.26 32.90 -16.76
CA GLY A 5 -21.67 33.43 -15.55
C GLY A 5 -20.27 32.95 -15.21
N LYS A 6 -19.38 32.82 -16.21
CA LYS A 6 -17.93 32.87 -15.93
C LYS A 6 -17.41 34.19 -16.48
N ILE A 7 -16.83 35.02 -15.65
CA ILE A 7 -15.72 35.94 -15.94
C ILE A 7 -15.39 36.72 -14.63
N PHE A 8 -14.08 36.91 -14.40
CA PHE A 8 -13.43 37.77 -13.41
C PHE A 8 -13.18 37.20 -11.99
N TYR A 9 -12.00 36.60 -11.84
CA TYR A 9 -11.06 36.90 -10.75
C TYR A 9 -9.65 36.44 -11.14
N THR A 10 -8.97 37.23 -11.96
CA THR A 10 -7.51 37.21 -12.13
C THR A 10 -7.07 38.66 -12.34
N SER A 11 -6.65 39.29 -11.28
CA SER A 11 -5.75 40.46 -11.27
C SER A 11 -5.81 41.18 -9.93
N ILE A 12 -5.14 40.74 -8.90
CA ILE A 12 -4.65 41.59 -7.79
C ILE A 12 -3.53 40.81 -7.05
N THR A 13 -2.43 40.50 -7.70
CA THR A 13 -1.20 40.01 -7.00
C THR A 13 0.08 40.57 -7.64
N SER A 14 0.00 41.63 -8.41
CA SER A 14 1.15 42.19 -9.12
C SER A 14 1.60 43.59 -8.62
N LEU A 15 1.07 44.10 -7.51
CA LEU A 15 1.38 45.48 -7.04
C LEU A 15 2.11 45.55 -5.67
N SER A 16 2.42 44.45 -5.02
CA SER A 16 3.15 44.47 -3.74
C SER A 16 4.67 44.36 -3.86
N HIS A 17 5.22 44.02 -5.05
CA HIS A 17 6.67 43.81 -5.23
C HIS A 17 7.46 45.03 -5.68
N ILE A 18 6.82 46.15 -6.08
CA ILE A 18 7.52 47.38 -6.55
C ILE A 18 7.79 48.37 -5.41
N SER A 19 7.08 48.27 -4.30
CA SER A 19 7.24 49.20 -3.17
C SER A 19 8.43 48.91 -2.22
N LYS A 20 9.02 47.71 -2.25
CA LYS A 20 10.16 47.35 -1.40
C LYS A 20 11.54 47.69 -1.96
N LYS A 21 11.67 47.87 -3.26
CA LYS A 21 12.96 48.17 -3.92
C LYS A 21 13.36 49.67 -3.87
N SER A 22 12.41 50.55 -3.60
CA SER A 22 12.66 52.00 -3.52
C SER A 22 13.09 52.51 -2.14
N ARG A 23 12.90 51.71 -1.07
CA ARG A 23 13.30 52.14 0.29
C ARG A 23 14.75 51.78 0.64
N HIS A 24 15.39 50.85 -0.05
CA HIS A 24 16.81 50.50 0.19
C HIS A 24 17.79 51.45 -0.52
N GLN A 25 17.41 52.14 -1.59
CA GLN A 25 18.29 53.09 -2.25
C GLN A 25 18.32 54.47 -1.58
N ALA A 26 17.32 54.81 -0.80
CA ALA A 26 17.28 56.09 -0.07
C ALA A 26 18.09 56.09 1.25
N ALA A 27 18.45 54.89 1.78
CA ALA A 27 19.25 54.76 2.99
C ALA A 27 20.77 54.82 2.74
N CYS A 28 21.22 54.47 1.52
CA CYS A 28 22.64 54.46 1.16
C CYS A 28 23.21 55.85 0.78
N SER A 29 22.35 56.80 0.33
CA SER A 29 22.80 58.15 -0.07
C SER A 29 22.96 59.13 1.10
N ARG A 30 22.52 58.80 2.32
CA ARG A 30 22.66 59.68 3.50
C ARG A 30 23.90 59.42 4.34
N ARG A 31 24.64 58.35 4.09
CA ARG A 31 25.83 57.98 4.89
C ARG A 31 27.13 58.60 4.35
N TRP A 32 27.14 59.16 3.15
CA TRP A 32 28.32 59.78 2.53
C TRP A 32 28.42 61.28 2.71
N ARG A 33 27.45 61.90 3.32
CA ARG A 33 27.48 63.34 3.58
C ARG A 33 28.00 63.77 4.96
N PHE A 34 28.37 62.82 5.80
CA PHE A 34 28.81 63.11 7.16
C PHE A 34 30.33 62.98 7.37
N ILE A 35 31.09 62.54 6.39
CA ILE A 35 32.55 62.37 6.49
C ILE A 35 33.33 63.58 5.85
N GLY A 36 32.64 64.47 5.20
CA GLY A 36 33.27 65.64 4.50
C GLY A 36 33.33 66.93 5.27
N ARG A 37 32.96 66.95 6.58
CA ARG A 37 32.83 68.21 7.33
C ARG A 37 33.64 68.33 8.61
N THR A 38 34.63 67.47 8.85
CA THR A 38 35.47 67.50 10.07
C THR A 38 36.96 67.71 9.77
N TYR A 39 37.31 68.28 8.62
CA TYR A 39 38.72 68.51 8.27
C TYR A 39 39.02 69.97 7.79
N ALA A 40 38.27 70.97 8.27
CA ALA A 40 38.41 72.32 7.83
C ALA A 40 38.60 73.37 8.95
N ASP A 41 38.94 72.97 10.16
CA ASP A 41 39.33 73.93 11.19
C ASP A 41 40.35 73.32 12.16
N SER A 42 41.66 73.48 11.84
CA SER A 42 42.74 73.47 12.82
C SER A 42 43.84 74.41 12.35
N PRO A 43 44.24 75.33 13.16
CA PRO A 43 45.22 76.37 12.77
C PRO A 43 46.62 75.78 12.64
N ALA A 44 47.32 76.30 11.64
CA ALA A 44 48.74 76.03 11.32
C ALA A 44 49.65 76.44 12.50
N GLU A 45 50.27 75.50 13.10
CA GLU A 45 51.35 75.78 14.07
C GLU A 45 52.60 74.97 13.65
N ASN A 46 53.64 75.72 13.23
CA ASN A 46 55.06 75.39 13.16
C ASN A 46 55.58 74.56 11.95
N PRO A 47 56.27 75.16 10.98
CA PRO A 47 56.81 74.49 9.81
C PRO A 47 58.04 73.61 10.02
N ASP A 48 58.66 73.60 11.23
CA ASP A 48 59.95 72.95 11.44
C ASP A 48 59.91 71.51 12.02
N GLN A 49 58.70 70.92 12.09
CA GLN A 49 58.58 69.63 12.70
C GLN A 49 58.45 68.45 11.69
N TRP A 50 58.69 68.73 10.40
CA TRP A 50 58.48 67.74 9.33
C TRP A 50 59.72 66.92 8.96
N MET A 51 60.86 67.13 9.62
CA MET A 51 62.11 66.52 9.13
C MET A 51 62.61 65.26 9.87
N MET A 52 61.86 64.61 10.71
CA MET A 52 62.27 63.31 11.26
C MET A 52 61.09 62.43 11.68
N GLN A 53 60.25 62.06 10.73
CA GLN A 53 59.47 60.85 10.94
C GLN A 53 59.99 59.77 9.96
N PRO A 54 60.44 58.60 10.42
CA PRO A 54 60.74 57.50 9.53
C PRO A 54 59.47 57.13 8.77
N MET A 55 59.56 57.11 7.45
CA MET A 55 58.51 56.58 6.59
C MET A 55 57.98 55.29 7.20
N PRO A 56 56.66 55.16 7.44
CA PRO A 56 56.15 53.83 7.77
C PRO A 56 56.53 52.91 6.64
N SER A 57 57.33 51.90 6.99
CA SER A 57 57.60 50.77 6.10
C SER A 57 56.29 50.39 5.45
N ARG A 58 56.18 50.55 4.15
CA ARG A 58 55.16 49.90 3.35
C ARG A 58 55.28 48.40 3.64
N THR A 59 54.69 47.94 4.69
CA THR A 59 54.26 46.56 4.79
C THR A 59 53.34 46.43 3.60
N ILE A 60 53.85 45.80 2.55
CA ILE A 60 53.04 45.22 1.52
C ILE A 60 52.13 44.28 2.26
N GLY A 61 51.00 44.82 2.76
CA GLY A 61 49.91 44.01 3.21
C GLY A 61 49.60 43.11 2.03
N ARG A 62 50.13 41.88 2.13
CA ARG A 62 49.67 40.80 1.30
C ARG A 62 48.16 41.02 1.18
N ALA A 63 47.69 41.41 0.01
CA ALA A 63 46.32 41.29 -0.38
C ALA A 63 45.97 39.80 -0.17
N ARG A 64 45.62 39.45 1.05
CA ARG A 64 45.17 38.12 1.43
C ARG A 64 43.80 38.00 0.79
N PHE A 65 43.85 37.56 -0.42
CA PHE A 65 42.80 36.89 -1.18
C PHE A 65 41.39 37.09 -0.62
N GLU A 66 40.70 38.12 -1.12
CA GLU A 66 39.21 38.17 -1.08
C GLU A 66 38.58 36.99 -1.85
N GLY A 67 39.37 36.28 -2.67
CA GLY A 67 38.95 35.08 -3.39
C GLY A 67 38.57 33.89 -2.48
N VAL A 68 39.14 33.78 -1.28
CA VAL A 68 38.79 32.71 -0.33
C VAL A 68 37.37 32.93 0.22
N ASN A 69 36.99 34.19 0.48
CA ASN A 69 35.64 34.52 0.95
C ASN A 69 34.58 34.34 -0.14
N PHE A 70 34.95 34.58 -1.42
CA PHE A 70 34.06 34.38 -2.55
C PHE A 70 33.84 32.88 -2.84
N LEU A 71 34.86 32.05 -2.79
CA LEU A 71 34.74 30.61 -2.95
C LEU A 71 33.96 29.99 -1.81
N ASN A 72 34.18 30.41 -0.56
CA ASN A 72 33.38 29.94 0.58
C ASN A 72 31.91 30.34 0.44
N PHE A 73 31.63 31.56 0.01
CA PHE A 73 30.25 32.03 -0.26
C PHE A 73 29.57 31.17 -1.35
N ILE A 74 30.27 30.81 -2.44
CA ILE A 74 29.74 29.93 -3.47
C ILE A 74 29.51 28.52 -2.91
N TRP A 75 30.46 27.99 -2.14
CA TRP A 75 30.32 26.69 -1.50
C TRP A 75 29.14 26.66 -0.52
N ASP A 76 28.95 27.69 0.28
CA ASP A 76 27.81 27.80 1.19
C ASP A 76 26.49 27.80 0.44
N LYS A 77 26.42 28.55 -0.67
CA LYS A 77 25.21 28.60 -1.52
C LYS A 77 24.93 27.27 -2.23
N ILE A 78 25.96 26.60 -2.74
CA ILE A 78 25.82 25.28 -3.36
C ILE A 78 25.40 24.25 -2.30
N THR A 79 25.99 24.31 -1.12
CA THR A 79 25.67 23.43 0.00
C THR A 79 24.22 23.63 0.45
N GLU A 80 23.77 24.87 0.59
CA GLU A 80 22.39 25.21 0.97
C GLU A 80 21.38 24.72 -0.09
N TRP A 81 21.69 24.93 -1.37
CA TRP A 81 20.88 24.43 -2.48
C TRP A 81 20.83 22.90 -2.52
N LEU A 82 21.99 22.23 -2.34
CA LEU A 82 22.09 20.77 -2.33
C LEU A 82 21.33 20.17 -1.13
N LYS A 83 21.44 20.78 0.05
CA LYS A 83 20.64 20.40 1.22
C LYS A 83 19.15 20.47 0.92
N GLY A 84 18.68 21.59 0.35
CA GLY A 84 17.27 21.74 -0.03
C GLY A 84 16.80 20.67 -1.02
N LEU A 85 17.62 20.33 -2.01
CA LEU A 85 17.31 19.28 -2.98
C LEU A 85 17.23 17.90 -2.32
N LEU A 86 18.20 17.56 -1.46
CA LEU A 86 18.24 16.27 -0.76
C LEU A 86 17.07 16.14 0.23
N VAL A 87 16.80 17.16 1.02
CA VAL A 87 15.67 17.18 1.98
C VAL A 87 14.34 17.03 1.26
N SER A 88 14.12 17.81 0.18
CA SER A 88 12.92 17.69 -0.65
C SER A 88 12.79 16.27 -1.25
N GLY A 89 13.90 15.69 -1.72
CA GLY A 89 13.93 14.31 -2.23
C GLY A 89 13.59 13.27 -1.17
N ILE A 90 14.13 13.39 0.05
CA ILE A 90 13.82 12.51 1.18
C ILE A 90 12.34 12.60 1.54
N LEU A 91 11.82 13.82 1.73
CA LEU A 91 10.41 14.03 2.07
C LEU A 91 9.46 13.51 1.00
N SER A 92 9.79 13.72 -0.28
CA SER A 92 9.02 13.18 -1.40
C SER A 92 9.01 11.65 -1.40
N ASN A 93 10.17 11.02 -1.20
CA ASN A 93 10.28 9.55 -1.13
C ASN A 93 9.46 8.98 0.04
N LEU A 94 9.50 9.64 1.20
CA LEU A 94 8.73 9.23 2.38
C LEU A 94 7.23 9.40 2.18
N ASN A 95 6.78 10.54 1.66
CA ASN A 95 5.38 10.75 1.31
C ASN A 95 4.88 9.67 0.35
N ASN A 96 5.62 9.43 -0.74
CA ASN A 96 5.26 8.40 -1.72
C ASN A 96 5.22 6.99 -1.12
N LEU A 97 6.13 6.69 -0.18
CA LEU A 97 6.16 5.41 0.52
C LEU A 97 4.89 5.22 1.36
N PHE A 98 4.54 6.21 2.19
CA PHE A 98 3.36 6.12 3.07
C PHE A 98 2.05 6.17 2.30
N ASP A 99 1.95 7.01 1.27
CA ASP A 99 0.79 7.06 0.38
C ASP A 99 0.60 5.73 -0.36
N SER A 100 1.70 5.12 -0.80
CA SER A 100 1.67 3.78 -1.43
C SER A 100 1.20 2.72 -0.44
N ILE A 101 1.69 2.73 0.79
CA ILE A 101 1.29 1.77 1.84
C ILE A 101 -0.19 1.97 2.21
N ASN A 102 -0.62 3.20 2.51
CA ASN A 102 -2.00 3.49 2.88
C ASN A 102 -2.97 3.14 1.75
N SER A 103 -2.62 3.49 0.51
CA SER A 103 -3.40 3.15 -0.69
C SER A 103 -3.53 1.64 -0.86
N LYS A 104 -2.43 0.87 -0.69
CA LYS A 104 -2.45 -0.59 -0.81
C LYS A 104 -3.24 -1.28 0.30
N VAL A 105 -3.13 -0.80 1.52
CA VAL A 105 -3.95 -1.30 2.64
C VAL A 105 -5.44 -1.08 2.38
N GLY A 106 -5.83 0.11 1.90
CA GLY A 106 -7.21 0.43 1.52
C GLY A 106 -7.70 -0.41 0.33
N GLU A 107 -6.86 -0.59 -0.70
CA GLU A 107 -7.15 -1.42 -1.87
C GLU A 107 -7.39 -2.89 -1.48
N VAL A 108 -6.51 -3.46 -0.64
CA VAL A 108 -6.65 -4.83 -0.12
C VAL A 108 -7.99 -4.99 0.60
N ALA A 109 -8.31 -4.09 1.52
CA ALA A 109 -9.55 -4.15 2.28
C ALA A 109 -10.80 -4.08 1.37
N THR A 110 -10.75 -3.22 0.35
CA THR A 110 -11.84 -3.07 -0.62
C THR A 110 -12.00 -4.32 -1.49
N ILE A 111 -10.93 -4.84 -2.09
CA ILE A 111 -11.00 -6.00 -3.00
C ILE A 111 -11.38 -7.27 -2.24
N VAL A 112 -10.78 -7.48 -1.06
CA VAL A 112 -11.05 -8.66 -0.24
C VAL A 112 -12.48 -8.67 0.29
N GLY A 113 -13.07 -7.48 0.50
CA GLY A 113 -14.48 -7.31 0.87
C GLY A 113 -15.48 -7.50 -0.27
N GLN A 114 -15.06 -7.70 -1.53
CA GLN A 114 -15.95 -7.90 -2.66
C GLN A 114 -16.34 -9.37 -2.86
N THR A 115 -17.58 -9.61 -3.31
CA THR A 115 -17.97 -10.93 -3.82
C THR A 115 -17.35 -11.19 -5.19
N PRO A 116 -17.22 -12.46 -5.62
CA PRO A 116 -16.79 -12.77 -6.98
C PRO A 116 -17.64 -12.05 -8.06
N GLN A 117 -18.95 -11.89 -7.81
CA GLN A 117 -19.84 -11.20 -8.74
C GLN A 117 -19.57 -9.70 -8.83
N SER A 118 -19.31 -9.04 -7.70
CA SER A 118 -19.08 -7.58 -7.66
C SER A 118 -17.68 -7.19 -8.12
N TRP A 119 -16.69 -8.09 -8.02
CA TRP A 119 -15.32 -7.82 -8.42
C TRP A 119 -15.17 -7.65 -9.93
N ASN A 120 -15.73 -8.57 -10.73
CA ASN A 120 -15.73 -8.46 -12.19
C ASN A 120 -16.91 -9.24 -12.79
N SER A 121 -17.95 -8.52 -13.19
CA SER A 121 -19.17 -9.11 -13.73
C SER A 121 -18.96 -9.86 -15.08
N SER A 122 -17.99 -9.42 -15.89
CA SER A 122 -17.68 -10.06 -17.18
C SER A 122 -16.99 -11.41 -16.98
N ILE A 123 -16.00 -11.48 -16.10
CA ILE A 123 -15.34 -12.75 -15.75
C ILE A 123 -16.34 -13.66 -15.07
N PHE A 124 -17.15 -13.14 -14.15
CA PHE A 124 -18.18 -13.89 -13.44
C PHE A 124 -19.17 -14.55 -14.41
N SER A 125 -19.72 -13.80 -15.38
CA SER A 125 -20.66 -14.33 -16.37
C SER A 125 -20.02 -15.37 -17.31
N MET A 126 -18.77 -15.15 -17.69
CA MET A 126 -17.99 -16.12 -18.48
C MET A 126 -17.78 -17.44 -17.72
N VAL A 127 -17.32 -17.36 -16.47
CA VAL A 127 -17.08 -18.54 -15.61
C VAL A 127 -18.38 -19.28 -15.32
N ARG A 128 -19.48 -18.56 -15.09
CA ARG A 128 -20.81 -19.15 -14.92
C ARG A 128 -21.25 -19.89 -16.17
N SER A 129 -21.11 -19.28 -17.35
CA SER A 129 -21.45 -19.91 -18.61
C SER A 129 -20.62 -21.18 -18.88
N LEU A 130 -19.34 -21.15 -18.50
CA LEU A 130 -18.45 -22.32 -18.58
C LEU A 130 -18.91 -23.44 -17.63
N SER A 131 -19.26 -23.09 -16.41
CA SER A 131 -19.79 -24.04 -15.42
C SER A 131 -21.10 -24.67 -15.89
N ASP A 132 -22.06 -23.85 -16.35
CA ASP A 132 -23.40 -24.30 -16.73
C ASP A 132 -23.37 -25.13 -18.03
N ASN A 133 -22.63 -24.72 -19.04
CA ASN A 133 -22.66 -25.35 -20.39
C ASN A 133 -21.67 -26.50 -20.57
N VAL A 134 -20.58 -26.53 -19.76
CA VAL A 134 -19.53 -27.55 -19.94
C VAL A 134 -19.43 -28.43 -18.70
N MET A 135 -19.33 -27.86 -17.50
CA MET A 135 -19.04 -28.65 -16.31
C MET A 135 -20.26 -29.39 -15.75
N ILE A 136 -21.47 -28.82 -15.82
CA ILE A 136 -22.70 -29.51 -15.39
C ILE A 136 -23.00 -30.75 -16.23
N PRO A 137 -22.93 -30.73 -17.57
CA PRO A 137 -23.08 -31.95 -18.38
C PRO A 137 -22.06 -33.04 -18.04
N ILE A 138 -20.78 -32.68 -17.85
CA ILE A 138 -19.74 -33.63 -17.45
C ILE A 138 -20.04 -34.20 -16.05
N ALA A 139 -20.41 -33.33 -15.10
CA ALA A 139 -20.81 -33.76 -13.77
C ALA A 139 -22.04 -34.70 -13.78
N GLY A 140 -22.98 -34.50 -14.71
CA GLY A 140 -24.12 -35.40 -14.91
C GLY A 140 -23.70 -36.82 -15.34
N ILE A 141 -22.73 -36.93 -16.25
CA ILE A 141 -22.15 -38.24 -16.65
C ILE A 141 -21.47 -38.90 -15.42
N ILE A 142 -20.65 -38.13 -14.70
CA ILE A 142 -19.97 -38.61 -13.48
C ILE A 142 -20.99 -39.04 -12.44
N LEU A 143 -22.01 -38.23 -12.18
CA LEU A 143 -23.06 -38.54 -11.23
C LEU A 143 -23.79 -39.85 -11.59
N THR A 144 -24.09 -40.08 -12.86
CA THR A 144 -24.71 -41.31 -13.33
C THR A 144 -23.83 -42.53 -13.04
N LEU A 145 -22.55 -42.43 -13.36
CA LEU A 145 -21.57 -43.52 -13.09
C LEU A 145 -21.45 -43.74 -11.56
N VAL A 146 -21.33 -42.71 -10.80
CA VAL A 146 -21.19 -42.76 -9.30
C VAL A 146 -22.48 -43.36 -8.69
N ALA A 147 -23.66 -42.98 -9.17
CA ALA A 147 -24.92 -43.53 -8.71
C ALA A 147 -25.08 -45.02 -9.03
N CYS A 148 -24.65 -45.45 -10.21
CA CYS A 148 -24.63 -46.92 -10.58
C CYS A 148 -23.68 -47.69 -9.69
N MET A 149 -22.47 -47.14 -9.41
CA MET A 149 -21.49 -47.79 -8.52
C MET A 149 -22.02 -47.90 -7.09
N GLU A 150 -22.71 -46.86 -6.58
CA GLU A 150 -23.33 -46.86 -5.25
C GLU A 150 -24.41 -47.94 -5.15
N LEU A 151 -25.25 -48.09 -6.20
CA LEU A 151 -26.26 -49.14 -6.26
C LEU A 151 -25.63 -50.54 -6.22
N ILE A 152 -24.60 -50.77 -7.05
CA ILE A 152 -23.87 -52.05 -7.09
C ILE A 152 -23.27 -52.37 -5.70
N GLN A 153 -22.63 -51.39 -5.06
CA GLN A 153 -22.05 -51.56 -3.72
C GLN A 153 -23.13 -51.89 -2.67
N MET A 154 -24.28 -51.22 -2.71
CA MET A 154 -25.39 -51.50 -1.83
C MET A 154 -25.95 -52.93 -2.00
N LEU A 155 -25.94 -53.43 -3.24
CA LEU A 155 -26.39 -54.82 -3.53
C LEU A 155 -25.37 -55.86 -3.05
N ILE A 156 -24.07 -55.60 -3.22
CA ILE A 156 -22.98 -56.49 -2.82
C ILE A 156 -22.84 -56.58 -1.27
N ASP A 157 -22.94 -55.45 -0.59
CA ASP A 157 -22.81 -55.40 0.90
C ASP A 157 -23.86 -56.21 1.62
N ARG A 158 -24.99 -56.51 0.98
CA ARG A 158 -26.02 -57.40 1.49
C ARG A 158 -25.91 -58.79 0.86
N ASN A 159 -25.15 -59.63 1.43
CA ASN A 159 -24.85 -61.02 1.07
C ASN A 159 -26.05 -61.94 0.71
N ASN A 160 -27.27 -61.42 0.63
CA ASN A 160 -28.54 -62.07 0.28
C ASN A 160 -29.26 -61.31 -0.83
N MET A 161 -29.03 -61.71 -2.10
CA MET A 161 -29.77 -61.15 -3.23
C MET A 161 -31.28 -61.50 -3.24
N HIS A 162 -31.81 -62.22 -2.30
CA HIS A 162 -33.20 -62.66 -2.28
C HIS A 162 -34.16 -61.69 -1.64
N ASP A 163 -33.71 -60.77 -0.79
CA ASP A 163 -34.53 -59.73 -0.19
C ASP A 163 -34.09 -58.35 -0.75
N THR A 164 -34.59 -57.98 -1.94
CA THR A 164 -34.55 -56.58 -2.38
C THR A 164 -35.48 -55.74 -1.53
N ASP A 165 -34.93 -55.30 -0.39
CA ASP A 165 -35.64 -54.44 0.56
C ASP A 165 -35.97 -53.11 -0.14
N VAL A 166 -37.29 -52.80 -0.31
CA VAL A 166 -37.77 -51.56 -0.89
C VAL A 166 -37.10 -50.36 -0.21
N ALA A 167 -36.75 -50.46 1.07
CA ALA A 167 -36.03 -49.45 1.82
C ALA A 167 -34.62 -49.18 1.27
N LEU A 168 -33.93 -50.14 0.66
CA LEU A 168 -32.61 -49.97 0.04
C LEU A 168 -32.70 -49.14 -1.23
N ILE A 169 -33.68 -49.46 -2.08
CA ILE A 169 -33.95 -48.71 -3.33
C ILE A 169 -34.33 -47.25 -2.97
N PHE A 170 -35.21 -47.09 -1.99
CA PHE A 170 -35.62 -45.76 -1.52
C PHE A 170 -34.42 -44.94 -1.03
N ARG A 171 -33.52 -45.53 -0.24
CA ARG A 171 -32.28 -44.87 0.22
C ARG A 171 -31.41 -44.46 -0.92
N TRP A 172 -31.23 -45.30 -1.93
CA TRP A 172 -30.43 -44.98 -3.12
C TRP A 172 -31.09 -43.84 -3.92
N VAL A 173 -32.41 -43.89 -4.19
CA VAL A 173 -33.12 -42.83 -4.89
C VAL A 173 -33.01 -41.51 -4.14
N MET A 174 -33.15 -41.51 -2.84
CA MET A 174 -33.00 -40.28 -2.02
C MET A 174 -31.57 -39.70 -2.12
N LYS A 175 -30.53 -40.54 -2.01
CA LYS A 175 -29.13 -40.10 -2.16
C LYS A 175 -28.87 -39.49 -3.55
N THR A 176 -29.30 -40.19 -4.61
CA THR A 176 -29.10 -39.75 -5.99
C THR A 176 -29.88 -38.47 -6.27
N SER A 177 -31.13 -38.34 -5.75
CA SER A 177 -31.93 -37.11 -5.89
C SER A 177 -31.26 -35.92 -5.21
N ILE A 178 -30.74 -36.09 -3.98
CA ILE A 178 -30.01 -35.04 -3.28
C ILE A 178 -28.72 -34.66 -4.05
N ALA A 179 -27.97 -35.61 -4.54
CA ALA A 179 -26.78 -35.35 -5.32
C ALA A 179 -27.08 -34.62 -6.65
N THR A 180 -28.18 -35.02 -7.32
CA THR A 180 -28.67 -34.30 -8.52
C THR A 180 -29.02 -32.84 -8.20
N MET A 181 -29.75 -32.63 -7.09
CA MET A 181 -30.09 -31.28 -6.61
C MET A 181 -28.83 -30.46 -6.29
N LEU A 182 -27.82 -31.05 -5.68
CA LEU A 182 -26.54 -30.39 -5.41
C LEU A 182 -25.81 -30.00 -6.70
N VAL A 183 -25.73 -30.90 -7.68
CA VAL A 183 -25.07 -30.65 -8.95
C VAL A 183 -25.78 -29.57 -9.76
N THR A 184 -27.11 -29.63 -9.85
CA THR A 184 -27.91 -28.63 -10.61
C THR A 184 -27.90 -27.25 -9.97
N ASN A 185 -27.78 -27.16 -8.64
CA ASN A 185 -27.73 -25.90 -7.89
C ASN A 185 -26.32 -25.53 -7.42
N THR A 186 -25.29 -26.15 -7.98
CA THR A 186 -23.89 -25.93 -7.58
C THR A 186 -23.54 -24.47 -7.51
N TRP A 187 -23.91 -23.69 -8.53
CA TRP A 187 -23.60 -22.26 -8.59
C TRP A 187 -24.15 -21.49 -7.40
N ASN A 188 -25.42 -21.68 -7.08
CA ASN A 188 -26.08 -20.99 -5.96
C ASN A 188 -25.48 -21.39 -4.61
N ILE A 189 -25.14 -22.67 -4.43
CA ILE A 189 -24.54 -23.19 -3.21
C ILE A 189 -23.16 -22.57 -2.99
N VAL A 190 -22.34 -22.57 -4.04
CA VAL A 190 -20.97 -22.06 -3.95
C VAL A 190 -20.96 -20.54 -3.75
N MET A 191 -21.82 -19.79 -4.48
CA MET A 191 -21.94 -18.35 -4.26
C MET A 191 -22.45 -18.03 -2.85
N GLY A 192 -23.41 -18.81 -2.31
CA GLY A 192 -23.87 -18.65 -0.92
C GLY A 192 -22.74 -18.79 0.11
N ILE A 193 -21.75 -19.66 -0.13
CA ILE A 193 -20.56 -19.78 0.74
C ILE A 193 -19.75 -18.47 0.73
N PHE A 194 -19.53 -17.90 -0.44
CA PHE A 194 -18.79 -16.65 -0.56
C PHE A 194 -19.56 -15.43 -0.04
N ASP A 195 -20.88 -15.41 -0.17
CA ASP A 195 -21.74 -14.35 0.39
C ASP A 195 -21.70 -14.35 1.93
N VAL A 196 -21.74 -15.53 2.54
CA VAL A 196 -21.58 -15.68 4.00
C VAL A 196 -20.17 -15.23 4.42
N ALA A 197 -19.13 -15.69 3.72
CA ALA A 197 -17.75 -15.29 4.00
C ALA A 197 -17.59 -13.77 3.91
N GLN A 198 -18.16 -13.13 2.89
CA GLN A 198 -18.13 -11.67 2.72
C GLN A 198 -18.89 -10.95 3.84
N SER A 199 -20.02 -11.46 4.29
CA SER A 199 -20.75 -10.87 5.43
C SER A 199 -19.85 -10.83 6.69
N VAL A 200 -19.07 -11.87 6.94
CA VAL A 200 -18.10 -11.92 8.04
C VAL A 200 -17.00 -10.88 7.83
N VAL A 201 -16.46 -10.80 6.62
CA VAL A 201 -15.41 -9.86 6.22
C VAL A 201 -15.87 -8.40 6.38
N SER A 202 -17.07 -8.07 5.91
CA SER A 202 -17.65 -6.71 6.04
C SER A 202 -17.83 -6.29 7.50
N LYS A 203 -18.29 -7.20 8.35
CA LYS A 203 -18.39 -6.93 9.79
C LYS A 203 -17.02 -6.74 10.44
N ALA A 204 -16.04 -7.56 10.08
CA ALA A 204 -14.68 -7.44 10.57
C ALA A 204 -14.02 -6.14 10.11
N SER A 205 -14.16 -5.76 8.83
CA SER A 205 -13.59 -4.52 8.29
C SER A 205 -14.17 -3.27 8.94
N GLY A 206 -15.46 -3.27 9.28
CA GLY A 206 -16.09 -2.16 9.99
C GLY A 206 -15.51 -1.91 11.39
N VAL A 207 -15.05 -2.97 12.07
CA VAL A 207 -14.39 -2.87 13.39
C VAL A 207 -12.94 -2.41 13.24
N VAL A 208 -12.26 -2.83 12.16
CA VAL A 208 -10.81 -2.70 11.97
C VAL A 208 -10.43 -1.39 11.27
N LEU A 209 -11.17 -1.01 10.22
CA LEU A 209 -10.79 0.10 9.34
C LEU A 209 -11.11 1.49 9.90
N ALA A 210 -11.92 1.60 10.93
CA ALA A 210 -12.25 2.90 11.55
C ALA A 210 -11.03 3.66 12.09
N ASP A 211 -9.88 2.98 12.23
CA ASP A 211 -8.71 3.52 12.94
C ASP A 211 -7.36 3.28 12.21
N THR A 212 -7.37 2.92 10.93
CA THR A 212 -6.15 2.49 10.22
C THR A 212 -5.41 3.57 9.43
N SER A 213 -5.95 4.78 9.31
CA SER A 213 -5.24 5.87 8.61
C SER A 213 -4.07 6.38 9.45
N ILE A 214 -2.88 6.35 8.88
CA ILE A 214 -1.66 6.92 9.47
C ILE A 214 -1.57 8.37 8.99
N ASP A 215 -1.80 9.32 9.89
CA ASP A 215 -1.58 10.75 9.60
C ASP A 215 -0.13 11.11 9.93
N LEU A 216 0.65 11.29 8.88
CA LEU A 216 2.07 11.64 8.98
C LEU A 216 2.35 13.13 8.83
N SER A 217 1.35 13.94 8.53
CA SER A 217 1.53 15.36 8.20
C SER A 217 2.24 16.13 9.30
N ALA A 218 1.92 15.84 10.57
CA ALA A 218 2.56 16.47 11.72
C ALA A 218 4.03 16.02 11.89
N VAL A 219 4.29 14.73 11.64
CA VAL A 219 5.64 14.13 11.76
C VAL A 219 6.57 14.64 10.68
N LEU A 220 6.07 14.84 9.45
CA LEU A 220 6.87 15.32 8.33
C LEU A 220 7.32 16.77 8.48
N GLY A 221 6.53 17.63 9.12
CA GLY A 221 6.91 19.01 9.39
C GLY A 221 8.09 19.14 10.35
N ASP A 222 8.08 18.38 11.45
CA ASP A 222 9.19 18.33 12.41
C ASP A 222 10.45 17.67 11.81
N LEU A 223 10.25 16.71 10.90
CA LEU A 223 11.31 16.03 10.19
C LEU A 223 12.08 16.96 9.26
N GLU A 224 11.38 17.83 8.53
CA GLU A 224 12.01 18.80 7.61
C GLU A 224 12.97 19.71 8.37
N ALA A 225 12.57 20.24 9.52
CA ALA A 225 13.40 21.09 10.34
C ALA A 225 14.67 20.37 10.82
N ARG A 226 14.55 19.13 11.28
CA ARG A 226 15.70 18.32 11.75
C ARG A 226 16.64 17.94 10.59
N LEU A 227 16.12 17.62 9.41
CA LEU A 227 16.93 17.29 8.23
C LEU A 227 17.76 18.51 7.77
N MET A 228 17.22 19.72 7.82
CA MET A 228 17.94 20.93 7.43
C MET A 228 19.16 21.24 8.33
N GLU A 229 19.16 20.76 9.57
CA GLU A 229 20.29 20.91 10.50
C GLU A 229 21.44 19.91 10.23
N MET A 230 21.16 18.82 9.50
CA MET A 230 22.14 17.77 9.25
C MET A 230 23.20 18.15 8.22
N GLU A 231 24.35 17.47 8.26
CA GLU A 231 25.42 17.62 7.26
C GLU A 231 25.00 16.99 5.92
N VAL A 232 25.52 17.53 4.80
CA VAL A 232 25.21 17.08 3.44
C VAL A 232 25.55 15.59 3.23
N GLY A 233 26.64 15.11 3.83
CA GLY A 233 27.03 13.69 3.73
C GLY A 233 26.00 12.76 4.36
N THR A 234 25.48 13.11 5.52
CA THR A 234 24.41 12.37 6.20
C THR A 234 23.11 12.41 5.40
N LEU A 235 22.74 13.60 4.88
CA LEU A 235 21.58 13.77 4.03
C LEU A 235 21.63 12.94 2.75
N PHE A 236 22.81 12.84 2.12
CA PHE A 236 22.98 11.98 0.94
C PHE A 236 22.77 10.50 1.28
N GLY A 237 23.32 10.05 2.43
CA GLY A 237 23.08 8.70 2.94
C GLY A 237 21.57 8.43 3.19
N LEU A 238 20.85 9.37 3.80
CA LEU A 238 19.42 9.30 4.05
C LEU A 238 18.59 9.31 2.75
N TRP A 239 18.97 10.15 1.80
CA TRP A 239 18.32 10.19 0.48
C TRP A 239 18.48 8.85 -0.26
N PHE A 240 19.68 8.28 -0.25
CA PHE A 240 19.92 6.96 -0.85
C PHE A 240 19.11 5.86 -0.15
N GLN A 241 19.08 5.87 1.19
CA GLN A 241 18.26 4.94 1.98
C GLN A 241 16.77 5.10 1.66
N SER A 242 16.24 6.32 1.64
CA SER A 242 14.82 6.56 1.35
C SER A 242 14.43 6.09 -0.05
N THR A 243 15.33 6.23 -1.04
CA THR A 243 15.14 5.72 -2.40
C THR A 243 15.10 4.19 -2.41
N LEU A 244 16.02 3.53 -1.69
CA LEU A 244 16.02 2.07 -1.55
C LEU A 244 14.75 1.56 -0.86
N MET A 245 14.29 2.27 0.16
CA MET A 245 13.02 1.98 0.85
C MET A 245 11.83 2.06 -0.11
N GLY A 246 11.79 3.08 -0.98
CA GLY A 246 10.77 3.20 -2.02
C GLY A 246 10.76 2.01 -2.99
N LEU A 247 11.92 1.52 -3.41
CA LEU A 247 12.03 0.31 -4.25
C LEU A 247 11.50 -0.94 -3.55
N ILE A 248 11.84 -1.13 -2.28
CA ILE A 248 11.33 -2.27 -1.48
C ILE A 248 9.81 -2.18 -1.35
N ALA A 249 9.26 -1.01 -1.02
CA ALA A 249 7.81 -0.79 -0.93
C ALA A 249 7.09 -1.06 -2.24
N TRP A 250 7.66 -0.64 -3.37
CA TRP A 250 7.12 -0.95 -4.70
C TRP A 250 7.08 -2.46 -4.97
N ALA A 251 8.16 -3.20 -4.66
CA ALA A 251 8.19 -4.66 -4.81
C ALA A 251 7.15 -5.34 -3.90
N LEU A 252 6.98 -4.86 -2.65
CA LEU A 252 5.99 -5.37 -1.72
C LEU A 252 4.55 -5.07 -2.19
N ALA A 253 4.31 -3.89 -2.79
CA ALA A 253 3.02 -3.57 -3.38
C ALA A 253 2.63 -4.53 -4.51
N ILE A 254 3.59 -4.93 -5.36
CA ILE A 254 3.37 -5.96 -6.39
C ILE A 254 3.08 -7.32 -5.74
N ALA A 255 3.81 -7.70 -4.70
CA ALA A 255 3.57 -8.96 -4.00
C ALA A 255 2.17 -9.02 -3.36
N ILE A 256 1.73 -7.94 -2.73
CA ILE A 256 0.38 -7.81 -2.17
C ILE A 256 -0.68 -7.92 -3.29
N PHE A 257 -0.48 -7.22 -4.41
CA PHE A 257 -1.35 -7.31 -5.58
C PHE A 257 -1.49 -8.76 -6.06
N VAL A 258 -0.39 -9.49 -6.22
CA VAL A 258 -0.40 -10.90 -6.66
C VAL A 258 -1.19 -11.78 -5.69
N VAL A 259 -1.06 -11.59 -4.37
CA VAL A 259 -1.81 -12.36 -3.38
C VAL A 259 -3.32 -12.11 -3.48
N VAL A 260 -3.72 -10.84 -3.55
CA VAL A 260 -5.13 -10.45 -3.51
C VAL A 260 -5.86 -10.82 -4.81
N TYR A 261 -5.27 -10.48 -5.95
CA TYR A 261 -5.84 -10.82 -7.26
C TYR A 261 -5.72 -12.31 -7.57
N GLY A 262 -4.61 -12.95 -7.17
CA GLY A 262 -4.40 -14.39 -7.30
C GLY A 262 -5.48 -15.19 -6.57
N ARG A 263 -5.89 -14.74 -5.36
CA ARG A 263 -7.00 -15.33 -4.62
C ARG A 263 -8.31 -15.28 -5.43
N MET A 264 -8.63 -14.14 -6.06
CA MET A 264 -9.85 -14.01 -6.86
C MET A 264 -9.84 -14.96 -8.06
N ILE A 265 -8.69 -15.13 -8.71
CA ILE A 265 -8.52 -16.10 -9.80
C ILE A 265 -8.68 -17.54 -9.27
N GLU A 266 -8.08 -17.86 -8.12
CA GLU A 266 -8.23 -19.18 -7.48
C GLU A 266 -9.71 -19.49 -7.17
N ILE A 267 -10.48 -18.50 -6.69
CA ILE A 267 -11.92 -18.62 -6.47
C ILE A 267 -12.64 -18.94 -7.78
N TYR A 268 -12.41 -18.20 -8.86
CA TYR A 268 -13.08 -18.44 -10.12
C TYR A 268 -12.73 -19.81 -10.72
N CYS A 269 -11.46 -20.23 -10.63
CA CYS A 269 -11.04 -21.56 -11.05
C CYS A 269 -11.75 -22.66 -10.23
N ALA A 270 -11.77 -22.51 -8.91
CA ALA A 270 -12.44 -23.47 -8.03
C ALA A 270 -13.94 -23.54 -8.34
N VAL A 271 -14.61 -22.39 -8.46
CA VAL A 271 -16.07 -22.34 -8.70
C VAL A 271 -16.43 -22.94 -10.07
N SER A 272 -15.61 -22.73 -11.10
CA SER A 272 -15.89 -23.25 -12.45
C SER A 272 -16.00 -24.77 -12.50
N ILE A 273 -15.20 -25.50 -11.73
CA ILE A 273 -15.16 -26.98 -11.70
C ILE A 273 -16.05 -27.58 -10.60
N ALA A 274 -16.73 -26.79 -9.82
CA ALA A 274 -17.51 -27.19 -8.65
C ALA A 274 -18.52 -28.33 -8.90
N PRO A 275 -19.22 -28.43 -10.04
CA PRO A 275 -20.17 -29.49 -10.27
C PRO A 275 -19.57 -30.90 -10.22
N ILE A 276 -18.29 -31.05 -10.62
CA ILE A 276 -17.61 -32.36 -10.69
C ILE A 276 -17.41 -32.99 -9.30
N PRO A 277 -16.72 -32.29 -8.34
CA PRO A 277 -16.56 -32.85 -6.99
C PRO A 277 -17.90 -33.05 -6.26
N LEU A 278 -18.91 -32.18 -6.50
CA LEU A 278 -20.21 -32.35 -5.89
C LEU A 278 -20.95 -33.58 -6.41
N ALA A 279 -20.79 -33.94 -7.68
CA ALA A 279 -21.34 -35.15 -8.25
C ALA A 279 -20.84 -36.43 -7.55
N THR A 280 -19.61 -36.43 -7.03
CA THR A 280 -19.02 -37.60 -6.34
C THR A 280 -19.63 -37.84 -4.95
N MET A 281 -20.34 -36.87 -4.35
CA MET A 281 -20.90 -36.99 -3.01
C MET A 281 -22.00 -38.05 -2.90
N ALA A 282 -22.55 -38.53 -4.01
CA ALA A 282 -23.55 -39.58 -4.04
C ALA A 282 -23.00 -40.94 -3.54
N ASN A 283 -21.71 -41.20 -3.73
CA ASN A 283 -21.07 -42.48 -3.36
C ASN A 283 -20.30 -42.34 -2.04
N ARG A 284 -20.29 -43.46 -1.27
CA ARG A 284 -19.62 -43.51 0.03
C ARG A 284 -18.08 -43.40 -0.07
N GLU A 285 -17.48 -44.02 -1.08
CA GLU A 285 -16.02 -44.04 -1.24
C GLU A 285 -15.52 -42.75 -1.91
N TRP A 286 -16.20 -42.30 -2.94
CA TRP A 286 -15.80 -41.09 -3.71
C TRP A 286 -16.30 -39.78 -3.12
N GLY A 287 -17.27 -39.84 -2.21
CA GLY A 287 -17.85 -38.66 -1.53
C GLY A 287 -16.84 -37.84 -0.72
N GLN A 288 -15.72 -38.44 -0.34
CA GLN A 288 -14.61 -37.75 0.30
C GLN A 288 -14.06 -36.60 -0.58
N MET A 289 -14.02 -36.80 -1.90
CA MET A 289 -13.58 -35.76 -2.86
C MET A 289 -14.48 -34.52 -2.78
N GLY A 290 -15.81 -34.71 -2.82
CA GLY A 290 -16.76 -33.60 -2.70
C GLY A 290 -16.70 -32.90 -1.35
N GLN A 291 -16.52 -33.64 -0.26
CA GLN A 291 -16.38 -33.07 1.07
C GLN A 291 -15.11 -32.25 1.20
N ASN A 292 -13.96 -32.74 0.73
CA ASN A 292 -12.70 -32.00 0.75
C ASN A 292 -12.79 -30.76 -0.11
N TYR A 293 -13.48 -30.83 -1.26
CA TYR A 293 -13.73 -29.69 -2.10
C TYR A 293 -14.55 -28.59 -1.38
N LEU A 294 -15.63 -28.93 -0.70
CA LEU A 294 -16.41 -27.96 0.11
C LEU A 294 -15.56 -27.34 1.23
N ARG A 295 -14.72 -28.13 1.90
CA ARG A 295 -13.77 -27.59 2.89
C ARG A 295 -12.80 -26.61 2.27
N SER A 296 -12.31 -26.90 1.05
CA SER A 296 -11.42 -26.00 0.30
C SER A 296 -12.11 -24.69 -0.08
N LEU A 297 -13.38 -24.75 -0.49
CA LEU A 297 -14.18 -23.55 -0.78
C LEU A 297 -14.40 -22.69 0.48
N LEU A 298 -14.74 -23.33 1.61
CA LEU A 298 -14.85 -22.63 2.89
C LEU A 298 -13.52 -21.98 3.29
N ALA A 299 -12.41 -22.70 3.11
CA ALA A 299 -11.07 -22.17 3.37
C ALA A 299 -10.77 -20.94 2.49
N LEU A 300 -11.09 -20.96 1.19
CA LEU A 300 -10.92 -19.83 0.28
C LEU A 300 -11.81 -18.63 0.70
N GLY A 301 -13.06 -18.89 1.09
CA GLY A 301 -13.93 -17.86 1.61
C GLY A 301 -13.38 -17.21 2.88
N PHE A 302 -12.94 -18.02 3.84
CA PHE A 302 -12.44 -17.58 5.14
C PHE A 302 -11.04 -16.94 5.07
N GLN A 303 -10.27 -17.23 4.04
CA GLN A 303 -8.98 -16.57 3.78
C GLN A 303 -9.12 -15.04 3.72
N ALA A 304 -10.25 -14.53 3.20
CA ALA A 304 -10.55 -13.10 3.16
C ALA A 304 -10.51 -12.46 4.55
N PHE A 305 -11.13 -13.12 5.53
CA PHE A 305 -11.12 -12.67 6.92
C PHE A 305 -9.70 -12.63 7.49
N LEU A 306 -8.88 -13.66 7.21
CA LEU A 306 -7.49 -13.69 7.66
C LEU A 306 -6.65 -12.57 7.04
N ILE A 307 -6.88 -12.24 5.77
CA ILE A 307 -6.20 -11.12 5.10
C ILE A 307 -6.53 -9.81 5.81
N ILE A 308 -7.81 -9.53 6.09
CA ILE A 308 -8.21 -8.30 6.81
C ILE A 308 -7.63 -8.26 8.21
N LEU A 309 -7.61 -9.40 8.92
CA LEU A 309 -7.00 -9.49 10.23
C LEU A 309 -5.50 -9.17 10.20
N CYS A 310 -4.76 -9.71 9.21
CA CYS A 310 -3.34 -9.38 9.03
C CYS A 310 -3.11 -7.89 8.75
N VAL A 311 -3.95 -7.29 7.90
CA VAL A 311 -3.91 -5.85 7.61
C VAL A 311 -4.20 -5.01 8.86
N ALA A 312 -5.15 -5.44 9.68
CA ALA A 312 -5.48 -4.80 10.96
C ALA A 312 -4.30 -4.82 11.94
N ILE A 313 -3.71 -5.99 12.13
CA ILE A 313 -2.53 -6.16 13.00
C ILE A 313 -1.38 -5.27 12.50
N TYR A 314 -1.15 -5.25 11.19
CA TYR A 314 -0.15 -4.38 10.58
C TYR A 314 -0.39 -2.91 10.88
N ALA A 315 -1.62 -2.42 10.72
CA ALA A 315 -1.99 -1.03 10.99
C ALA A 315 -1.73 -0.64 12.46
N VAL A 316 -2.04 -1.53 13.40
CA VAL A 316 -1.73 -1.32 14.82
C VAL A 316 -0.23 -1.28 15.05
N LEU A 317 0.55 -2.21 14.46
CA LEU A 317 2.01 -2.24 14.59
C LEU A 317 2.65 -0.96 14.06
N VAL A 318 2.22 -0.45 12.92
CA VAL A 318 2.76 0.80 12.36
C VAL A 318 2.45 2.00 13.26
N LYS A 319 1.28 2.06 13.88
CA LYS A 319 0.94 3.10 14.85
C LYS A 319 1.80 3.10 16.12
N THR A 320 2.39 1.96 16.48
CA THR A 320 3.30 1.89 17.64
C THR A 320 4.70 2.43 17.37
N ILE A 321 5.02 2.78 16.12
CA ILE A 321 6.32 3.34 15.75
C ILE A 321 6.39 4.77 16.25
N SER A 322 7.28 5.04 17.23
CA SER A 322 7.59 6.38 17.68
C SER A 322 8.72 6.97 16.82
N VAL A 323 8.48 8.14 16.26
CA VAL A 323 9.44 8.84 15.37
C VAL A 323 10.36 9.78 16.19
N ASP A 324 10.13 9.91 17.50
CA ASP A 324 10.71 10.97 18.33
C ASP A 324 12.24 10.87 18.54
N THR A 325 12.82 9.66 18.50
CA THR A 325 14.22 9.47 18.87
C THR A 325 15.15 9.11 17.73
N ASP A 326 14.70 8.34 16.76
CA ASP A 326 15.54 7.89 15.64
C ASP A 326 14.69 7.61 14.40
N ILE A 327 14.64 8.58 13.50
CA ILE A 327 13.85 8.55 12.27
C ILE A 327 14.26 7.37 11.37
N ILE A 328 15.56 7.07 11.30
CA ILE A 328 16.09 6.01 10.44
C ILE A 328 15.59 4.65 10.91
N ASN A 329 15.68 4.40 12.20
CA ASN A 329 15.19 3.14 12.78
C ASN A 329 13.66 3.02 12.68
N ALA A 330 12.91 4.12 12.84
CA ALA A 330 11.47 4.13 12.64
C ALA A 330 11.08 3.73 11.20
N LEU A 331 11.79 4.26 10.20
CA LEU A 331 11.57 3.92 8.79
C LEU A 331 11.89 2.47 8.47
N TRP A 332 13.04 1.96 8.93
CA TRP A 332 13.41 0.55 8.75
C TRP A 332 12.43 -0.39 9.46
N THR A 333 11.92 -0.01 10.62
CA THR A 333 10.89 -0.74 11.35
C THR A 333 9.57 -0.79 10.56
N CYS A 334 9.15 0.32 9.97
CA CYS A 334 7.97 0.37 9.11
C CYS A 334 8.10 -0.56 7.91
N ILE A 335 9.26 -0.56 7.23
CA ILE A 335 9.54 -1.49 6.14
C ILE A 335 9.54 -2.93 6.64
N GLY A 336 10.17 -3.20 7.78
CA GLY A 336 10.16 -4.52 8.41
C GLY A 336 8.74 -5.04 8.65
N TYR A 337 7.84 -4.20 9.15
CA TYR A 337 6.43 -4.56 9.32
C TYR A 337 5.71 -4.76 7.98
N THR A 338 6.04 -3.99 6.95
CA THR A 338 5.47 -4.18 5.61
C THR A 338 5.93 -5.49 4.98
N VAL A 339 7.20 -5.85 5.15
CA VAL A 339 7.73 -7.17 4.75
C VAL A 339 7.03 -8.29 5.50
N LEU A 340 6.86 -8.13 6.83
CA LEU A 340 6.13 -9.09 7.66
C LEU A 340 4.69 -9.26 7.17
N LEU A 341 3.98 -8.16 6.87
CA LEU A 341 2.64 -8.21 6.29
C LEU A 341 2.63 -9.02 4.99
N CYS A 342 3.55 -8.75 4.07
CA CYS A 342 3.64 -9.47 2.81
C CYS A 342 3.80 -10.99 3.03
N PHE A 343 4.72 -11.41 3.90
CA PHE A 343 4.91 -12.83 4.22
C PHE A 343 3.70 -13.46 4.91
N THR A 344 3.04 -12.75 5.82
CA THR A 344 1.83 -13.25 6.48
C THR A 344 0.68 -13.42 5.48
N LEU A 345 0.52 -12.48 4.53
CA LEU A 345 -0.49 -12.58 3.47
C LEU A 345 -0.28 -13.83 2.60
N PHE A 346 0.95 -14.15 2.22
CA PHE A 346 1.25 -15.41 1.50
C PHE A 346 0.87 -16.66 2.30
N LYS A 347 0.99 -16.61 3.61
CA LYS A 347 0.65 -17.74 4.50
C LYS A 347 -0.84 -17.87 4.77
N THR A 348 -1.67 -16.86 4.52
CA THR A 348 -3.11 -16.89 4.84
C THR A 348 -3.84 -18.04 4.16
N SER A 349 -3.50 -18.38 2.91
CA SER A 349 -4.08 -19.52 2.19
C SER A 349 -3.78 -20.85 2.90
N SER A 350 -2.52 -21.08 3.26
CA SER A 350 -2.10 -22.30 3.97
C SER A 350 -2.75 -22.41 5.34
N VAL A 351 -2.81 -21.30 6.10
CA VAL A 351 -3.44 -21.27 7.42
C VAL A 351 -4.93 -21.56 7.30
N SER A 352 -5.62 -20.94 6.34
CA SER A 352 -7.04 -21.19 6.12
C SER A 352 -7.32 -22.66 5.77
N LYS A 353 -6.55 -23.22 4.82
CA LYS A 353 -6.69 -24.65 4.44
C LYS A 353 -6.44 -25.57 5.64
N SER A 354 -5.47 -25.26 6.49
CA SER A 354 -5.20 -26.03 7.70
C SER A 354 -6.35 -25.99 8.70
N ILE A 355 -6.97 -24.81 8.92
CA ILE A 355 -8.12 -24.65 9.83
C ILE A 355 -9.29 -25.54 9.41
N PHE A 356 -9.59 -25.57 8.10
CA PHE A 356 -10.71 -26.36 7.55
C PHE A 356 -10.33 -27.80 7.21
N ASN A 357 -9.10 -28.23 7.52
CA ASN A 357 -8.58 -29.57 7.17
C ASN A 357 -8.81 -29.88 5.67
N ALA A 358 -8.53 -28.90 4.83
CA ALA A 358 -8.64 -28.97 3.39
C ALA A 358 -7.26 -29.34 2.81
N HIS A 359 -7.16 -30.56 2.29
CA HIS A 359 -5.94 -31.13 1.70
C HIS A 359 -6.08 -31.25 0.20
#